data_2b59d1030295699d92db49bf7c18acbe
#
_entry.id   2b59d1030295699d92db49bf7c18acbe
#
_cell.length_a   1.000
_cell.length_b   1.000
_cell.length_c   1.000
_cell.angle_alpha   90.00
_cell.angle_beta   90.00
_cell.angle_gamma   90.00
#
_symmetry.space_group_name_H-M   'P 1'
#
loop_
_entity.id
_entity.type
_entity.pdbx_description
1 polymer ?
#
loop_
_entity_poly.entity_id
_entity_poly.type
_entity_poly.pdbx_seq_one_letter_code
_entity_poly.pdbx_strand_id
1 'polypeptide(L)'
;MRLVILIISFFYLIFNSTEKGLEENDHFNVSLDFEARTSILVSKMTLEEKISQLGNNAPAISRLGVLEYNWWNECLHGVARAGTATVFPQAIGMAATFNPSLINDIAVVVSDEARAKHHEALRNKDYSQYKGLTFWSPNINIFRDPRWGRGHETYGEDPYLTGQIGIQFVKGLQGNDPKYLKLVATAKHFAVHSGPESERHFFNATVNQRDLWETYFPAFEDLVIKANVYSIMGAYNRVNGESSSASDYLLQKILRDKWGFKGYVVSDCGAINDIHANHKIVKTPEESAALGVITGCDLNCGGIYQNHLQESVALGLISEKEIDNAVYRLFLARMKLGMFDPTEIVSYAQIPFEINDSQKHDELSLKTALNSMTLLKNSGALPINTNNTKKIAVVGPNADNIN
;
A
#
# COMPACT_ATOMS: atom_id res chain seq x y z
N MET A 1 24.70 50.79 -34.31
CA MET A 1 23.98 51.05 -33.03
C MET A 1 22.49 50.62 -33.03
N ARG A 2 21.78 50.52 -34.16
CA ARG A 2 20.37 50.08 -34.19
C ARG A 2 20.16 48.56 -34.14
N LEU A 3 21.13 47.74 -34.51
CA LEU A 3 21.01 46.26 -34.53
C LEU A 3 21.20 45.63 -33.16
N VAL A 4 21.99 46.24 -32.29
CA VAL A 4 22.25 45.71 -30.91
C VAL A 4 21.05 45.95 -29.99
N ILE A 5 20.28 47.01 -30.20
CA ILE A 5 19.10 47.32 -29.40
C ILE A 5 17.94 46.36 -29.70
N LEU A 6 17.83 45.84 -30.95
CA LEU A 6 16.77 44.89 -31.31
C LEU A 6 17.02 43.47 -30.70
N ILE A 7 18.27 43.05 -30.56
CA ILE A 7 18.63 41.75 -29.98
C ILE A 7 18.42 41.74 -28.46
N ILE A 8 18.71 42.85 -27.78
CA ILE A 8 18.48 42.95 -26.32
C ILE A 8 16.98 43.02 -26.00
N SER A 9 16.17 43.70 -26.84
CA SER A 9 14.72 43.72 -26.68
C SER A 9 14.07 42.38 -26.97
N PHE A 10 14.64 41.54 -27.87
CA PHE A 10 14.12 40.20 -28.16
C PHE A 10 14.48 39.21 -27.05
N PHE A 11 15.66 39.34 -26.44
CA PHE A 11 16.06 38.53 -25.27
C PHE A 11 15.26 38.92 -24.00
N TYR A 12 14.91 40.20 -23.82
CA TYR A 12 14.08 40.65 -22.70
C TYR A 12 12.61 40.19 -22.82
N LEU A 13 12.11 40.00 -24.05
CA LEU A 13 10.77 39.45 -24.31
C LEU A 13 10.69 37.95 -24.19
N ILE A 14 11.79 37.23 -24.39
CA ILE A 14 11.84 35.75 -24.20
C ILE A 14 12.02 35.37 -22.72
N PHE A 15 12.66 36.22 -21.90
CA PHE A 15 12.80 35.96 -20.45
C PHE A 15 11.57 36.38 -19.63
N ASN A 16 10.67 37.20 -20.16
CA ASN A 16 9.45 37.62 -19.47
C ASN A 16 8.20 36.78 -19.82
N SER A 17 8.34 35.68 -20.58
CA SER A 17 7.21 34.83 -20.95
C SER A 17 7.10 33.52 -20.13
N THR A 18 7.86 33.36 -19.03
CA THR A 18 7.85 32.14 -18.21
C THR A 18 7.56 32.32 -16.72
N GLU A 19 7.18 33.53 -16.29
CA GLU A 19 6.50 33.69 -14.99
C GLU A 19 5.03 34.09 -15.24
N LYS A 20 4.23 33.19 -15.82
CA LYS A 20 2.83 33.12 -15.43
C LYS A 20 2.85 32.67 -13.98
N GLY A 21 2.56 33.57 -13.05
CA GLY A 21 2.37 33.24 -11.65
C GLY A 21 1.44 32.06 -11.59
N LEU A 22 1.88 30.95 -10.92
CA LEU A 22 1.07 29.77 -10.69
C LEU A 22 -0.21 30.25 -9.99
N GLU A 23 -1.36 30.11 -10.66
CA GLU A 23 -2.65 30.45 -10.07
C GLU A 23 -2.88 29.59 -8.83
N GLU A 24 -3.66 30.09 -7.87
CA GLU A 24 -3.80 29.50 -6.53
C GLU A 24 -4.25 28.01 -6.56
N ASN A 25 -4.86 27.55 -7.65
CA ASN A 25 -5.43 26.22 -7.82
C ASN A 25 -4.87 25.42 -9.03
N ASP A 26 -3.68 25.74 -9.53
CA ASP A 26 -3.09 25.03 -10.69
C ASP A 26 -2.92 23.51 -10.49
N HIS A 27 -2.85 23.02 -9.26
CA HIS A 27 -2.80 21.59 -8.99
C HIS A 27 -4.09 20.82 -9.33
N PHE A 28 -5.22 21.51 -9.58
CA PHE A 28 -6.45 20.95 -10.17
C PHE A 28 -6.49 21.02 -11.69
N ASN A 29 -5.51 21.64 -12.34
CA ASN A 29 -5.49 21.75 -13.79
C ASN A 29 -5.16 20.40 -14.45
N VAL A 30 -6.19 19.71 -14.94
CA VAL A 30 -6.09 18.38 -15.55
C VAL A 30 -5.30 18.33 -16.88
N SER A 31 -4.92 19.51 -17.44
CA SER A 31 -4.04 19.57 -18.60
C SER A 31 -2.56 19.40 -18.27
N LEU A 32 -2.19 19.52 -16.98
CA LEU A 32 -0.86 19.24 -16.46
C LEU A 32 -0.74 17.77 -16.08
N ASP A 33 0.47 17.22 -16.18
CA ASP A 33 0.74 15.88 -15.68
C ASP A 33 0.67 15.80 -14.13
N PHE A 34 0.59 14.60 -13.60
CA PHE A 34 0.46 14.39 -12.16
C PHE A 34 1.69 14.87 -11.39
N GLU A 35 2.87 14.74 -11.97
CA GLU A 35 4.14 15.13 -11.40
C GLU A 35 4.22 16.66 -11.22
N ALA A 36 3.83 17.43 -12.23
CA ALA A 36 3.78 18.88 -12.16
C ALA A 36 2.72 19.36 -11.15
N ARG A 37 1.52 18.78 -11.19
CA ARG A 37 0.43 19.11 -10.25
C ARG A 37 0.82 18.81 -8.81
N THR A 38 1.48 17.69 -8.58
CA THR A 38 1.97 17.33 -7.24
C THR A 38 3.02 18.31 -6.74
N SER A 39 3.97 18.68 -7.61
CA SER A 39 5.01 19.66 -7.26
C SER A 39 4.40 21.04 -6.91
N ILE A 40 3.43 21.49 -7.67
CA ILE A 40 2.68 22.74 -7.39
C ILE A 40 1.97 22.66 -6.04
N LEU A 41 1.28 21.57 -5.76
CA LEU A 41 0.55 21.38 -4.49
C LEU A 41 1.50 21.39 -3.29
N VAL A 42 2.59 20.59 -3.34
CA VAL A 42 3.56 20.49 -2.25
C VAL A 42 4.28 21.81 -1.99
N SER A 43 4.61 22.59 -3.04
CA SER A 43 5.26 23.90 -2.91
C SER A 43 4.39 24.94 -2.20
N LYS A 44 3.07 24.76 -2.18
CA LYS A 44 2.11 25.64 -1.52
C LYS A 44 1.82 25.26 -0.06
N MET A 45 2.26 24.10 0.39
CA MET A 45 2.05 23.65 1.78
C MET A 45 3.06 24.30 2.73
N THR A 46 2.60 24.67 3.93
CA THR A 46 3.49 25.00 5.04
C THR A 46 4.15 23.75 5.60
N LEU A 47 5.24 23.89 6.35
CA LEU A 47 5.90 22.75 6.99
C LEU A 47 4.94 21.98 7.90
N GLU A 48 4.10 22.67 8.68
CA GLU A 48 3.09 22.04 9.54
C GLU A 48 2.08 21.23 8.73
N GLU A 49 1.57 21.78 7.61
CA GLU A 49 0.67 21.07 6.72
C GLU A 49 1.34 19.83 6.09
N LYS A 50 2.59 19.93 5.65
CA LYS A 50 3.37 18.79 5.13
C LYS A 50 3.49 17.68 6.15
N ILE A 51 3.90 18.01 7.37
CA ILE A 51 4.04 17.05 8.49
C ILE A 51 2.70 16.39 8.81
N SER A 52 1.60 17.13 8.79
CA SER A 52 0.26 16.61 9.06
C SER A 52 -0.15 15.50 8.09
N GLN A 53 0.37 15.52 6.86
CA GLN A 53 0.05 14.54 5.81
C GLN A 53 0.88 13.25 5.88
N LEU A 54 1.92 13.18 6.72
CA LEU A 54 2.79 12.01 6.83
C LEU A 54 2.28 10.95 7.82
N GLY A 55 1.09 11.11 8.38
CA GLY A 55 0.41 10.12 9.20
C GLY A 55 -0.68 9.38 8.44
N ASN A 56 -1.02 8.16 8.87
CA ASN A 56 -2.08 7.38 8.24
C ASN A 56 -3.46 8.05 8.29
N ASN A 57 -3.69 8.96 9.24
CA ASN A 57 -4.84 9.85 9.30
C ASN A 57 -4.39 11.26 8.91
N ALA A 58 -4.59 11.62 7.65
CA ALA A 58 -4.17 12.89 7.08
C ALA A 58 -5.35 13.89 7.09
N PRO A 59 -5.26 14.99 7.85
CA PRO A 59 -6.34 15.98 7.93
C PRO A 59 -6.52 16.74 6.62
N ALA A 60 -7.68 17.40 6.46
CA ALA A 60 -7.92 18.29 5.33
C ALA A 60 -7.01 19.52 5.37
N ILE A 61 -6.61 19.99 4.18
CA ILE A 61 -5.99 21.32 3.99
C ILE A 61 -6.96 22.17 3.17
N SER A 62 -7.95 22.74 3.87
CA SER A 62 -9.10 23.39 3.23
C SER A 62 -8.72 24.53 2.28
N ARG A 63 -7.68 25.33 2.61
CA ARG A 63 -7.20 26.42 1.73
C ARG A 63 -6.65 25.94 0.40
N LEU A 64 -6.20 24.67 0.32
CA LEU A 64 -5.69 24.02 -0.90
C LEU A 64 -6.71 23.05 -1.51
N GLY A 65 -7.94 22.98 -0.98
CA GLY A 65 -8.96 22.05 -1.47
C GLY A 65 -8.61 20.57 -1.26
N VAL A 66 -7.67 20.25 -0.36
CA VAL A 66 -7.29 18.88 -0.03
C VAL A 66 -8.25 18.34 1.02
N LEU A 67 -8.97 17.27 0.68
CA LEU A 67 -9.84 16.58 1.60
C LEU A 67 -9.04 15.73 2.59
N GLU A 68 -9.59 15.51 3.78
CA GLU A 68 -9.04 14.54 4.72
C GLU A 68 -8.99 13.15 4.08
N TYR A 69 -8.03 12.32 4.52
CA TYR A 69 -7.83 11.00 3.96
C TYR A 69 -7.24 10.03 4.98
N ASN A 70 -7.82 8.84 5.06
CA ASN A 70 -7.25 7.75 5.85
C ASN A 70 -6.59 6.72 4.92
N TRP A 71 -5.28 6.50 5.13
CA TRP A 71 -4.46 5.61 4.31
C TRP A 71 -4.67 4.13 4.62
N TRP A 72 -5.28 3.81 5.77
CA TRP A 72 -5.40 2.44 6.25
C TRP A 72 -6.67 1.78 5.73
N ASN A 73 -6.50 0.86 4.78
CA ASN A 73 -7.54 -0.02 4.28
C ASN A 73 -6.98 -1.44 4.12
N GLU A 74 -7.81 -2.46 4.25
CA GLU A 74 -7.42 -3.87 4.24
C GLU A 74 -8.26 -4.68 3.27
N CYS A 75 -7.60 -5.57 2.49
CA CYS A 75 -8.31 -6.43 1.54
C CYS A 75 -7.59 -7.77 1.27
N LEU A 76 -7.04 -8.43 2.27
CA LEU A 76 -6.29 -9.68 2.09
C LEU A 76 -7.08 -10.76 1.32
N HIS A 77 -8.39 -10.84 1.53
CA HIS A 77 -9.27 -11.79 0.86
C HIS A 77 -10.71 -11.26 0.67
N GLY A 78 -10.86 -9.98 0.43
CA GLY A 78 -12.09 -9.19 0.31
C GLY A 78 -11.94 -7.86 1.03
N VAL A 79 -12.76 -6.87 0.70
CA VAL A 79 -12.71 -5.55 1.35
C VAL A 79 -13.13 -5.69 2.81
N ALA A 80 -12.22 -5.36 3.73
CA ALA A 80 -12.44 -5.53 5.16
C ALA A 80 -12.96 -4.25 5.83
N ARG A 81 -13.82 -4.43 6.84
CA ARG A 81 -14.27 -3.40 7.80
C ARG A 81 -14.98 -2.19 7.16
N ALA A 82 -15.54 -2.38 5.97
CA ALA A 82 -16.28 -1.35 5.24
C ALA A 82 -17.72 -1.78 4.89
N GLY A 83 -18.39 -2.48 5.82
CA GLY A 83 -19.71 -3.09 5.59
C GLY A 83 -19.61 -4.40 4.82
N THR A 84 -20.74 -4.89 4.27
CA THR A 84 -20.81 -6.12 3.50
C THR A 84 -19.91 -6.06 2.26
N ALA A 85 -19.19 -7.14 1.97
CA ALA A 85 -18.35 -7.32 0.78
C ALA A 85 -18.25 -8.81 0.48
N THR A 86 -17.92 -9.16 -0.76
CA THR A 86 -17.60 -10.54 -1.11
C THR A 86 -16.33 -11.00 -0.38
N VAL A 87 -16.41 -12.13 0.30
CA VAL A 87 -15.30 -12.75 1.05
C VAL A 87 -14.80 -13.98 0.31
N PHE A 88 -13.52 -14.02 0.06
CA PHE A 88 -12.81 -15.14 -0.54
C PHE A 88 -12.11 -16.00 0.53
N PRO A 89 -11.64 -17.23 0.22
CA PRO A 89 -10.78 -17.98 1.12
C PRO A 89 -9.59 -17.14 1.59
N GLN A 90 -9.07 -17.45 2.79
CA GLN A 90 -7.83 -16.84 3.29
C GLN A 90 -6.71 -16.95 2.27
N ALA A 91 -5.74 -16.04 2.32
CA ALA A 91 -4.64 -15.95 1.35
C ALA A 91 -3.91 -17.29 1.16
N ILE A 92 -3.65 -18.04 2.24
CA ILE A 92 -3.05 -19.38 2.18
C ILE A 92 -3.92 -20.39 1.41
N GLY A 93 -5.25 -20.29 1.52
CA GLY A 93 -6.20 -21.11 0.75
C GLY A 93 -6.24 -20.69 -0.72
N MET A 94 -6.19 -19.39 -1.01
CA MET A 94 -6.07 -18.89 -2.39
C MET A 94 -4.78 -19.40 -3.05
N ALA A 95 -3.66 -19.41 -2.34
CA ALA A 95 -2.39 -19.93 -2.85
C ALA A 95 -2.46 -21.45 -3.14
N ALA A 96 -3.22 -22.21 -2.34
CA ALA A 96 -3.43 -23.65 -2.55
C ALA A 96 -4.16 -23.99 -3.86
N THR A 97 -4.74 -23.02 -4.55
CA THR A 97 -5.30 -23.20 -5.90
C THR A 97 -4.22 -23.37 -6.96
N PHE A 98 -2.98 -22.92 -6.73
CA PHE A 98 -1.88 -22.86 -7.71
C PHE A 98 -2.31 -22.18 -9.04
N ASN A 99 -3.27 -21.26 -8.98
CA ASN A 99 -3.87 -20.62 -10.16
C ASN A 99 -3.73 -19.09 -10.12
N PRO A 100 -2.62 -18.53 -10.63
CA PRO A 100 -2.41 -17.07 -10.63
C PRO A 100 -3.50 -16.29 -11.38
N SER A 101 -4.09 -16.84 -12.44
CA SER A 101 -5.18 -16.18 -13.20
C SER A 101 -6.43 -16.01 -12.32
N LEU A 102 -6.80 -17.04 -11.55
CA LEU A 102 -7.90 -16.95 -10.61
C LEU A 102 -7.66 -15.87 -9.55
N ILE A 103 -6.42 -15.72 -9.09
CA ILE A 103 -6.07 -14.67 -8.13
C ILE A 103 -6.21 -13.27 -8.75
N ASN A 104 -5.90 -13.11 -10.04
CA ASN A 104 -6.18 -11.85 -10.72
C ASN A 104 -7.67 -11.54 -10.76
N ASP A 105 -8.51 -12.51 -11.13
CA ASP A 105 -9.97 -12.34 -11.16
C ASP A 105 -10.50 -11.92 -9.77
N ILE A 106 -10.02 -12.56 -8.71
CA ILE A 106 -10.37 -12.21 -7.32
C ILE A 106 -9.98 -10.76 -7.01
N ALA A 107 -8.76 -10.38 -7.33
CA ALA A 107 -8.25 -9.03 -7.04
C ALA A 107 -8.98 -7.95 -7.85
N VAL A 108 -9.45 -8.26 -9.06
CA VAL A 108 -10.32 -7.38 -9.85
C VAL A 108 -11.66 -7.17 -9.13
N VAL A 109 -12.31 -8.23 -8.65
CA VAL A 109 -13.56 -8.13 -7.87
C VAL A 109 -13.34 -7.30 -6.60
N VAL A 110 -12.31 -7.60 -5.83
CA VAL A 110 -11.97 -6.85 -4.60
C VAL A 110 -11.77 -5.36 -4.90
N SER A 111 -11.09 -5.04 -5.99
CA SER A 111 -10.82 -3.65 -6.36
C SER A 111 -12.06 -2.92 -6.92
N ASP A 112 -12.97 -3.63 -7.59
CA ASP A 112 -14.26 -3.08 -8.01
C ASP A 112 -15.12 -2.71 -6.80
N GLU A 113 -15.24 -3.60 -5.83
CA GLU A 113 -15.98 -3.35 -4.60
C GLU A 113 -15.36 -2.23 -3.75
N ALA A 114 -14.04 -2.18 -3.68
CA ALA A 114 -13.33 -1.12 -2.97
C ALA A 114 -13.61 0.27 -3.59
N ARG A 115 -13.59 0.38 -4.92
CA ARG A 115 -13.93 1.62 -5.63
C ARG A 115 -15.40 1.99 -5.44
N ALA A 116 -16.32 1.05 -5.57
CA ALA A 116 -17.74 1.27 -5.33
C ALA A 116 -18.00 1.82 -3.92
N LYS A 117 -17.42 1.21 -2.90
CA LYS A 117 -17.52 1.64 -1.49
C LYS A 117 -16.88 3.01 -1.24
N HIS A 118 -15.71 3.28 -1.82
CA HIS A 118 -15.06 4.58 -1.71
C HIS A 118 -15.94 5.71 -2.25
N HIS A 119 -16.47 5.55 -3.47
CA HIS A 119 -17.29 6.60 -4.08
C HIS A 119 -18.64 6.77 -3.37
N GLU A 120 -19.20 5.69 -2.79
CA GLU A 120 -20.37 5.80 -1.93
C GLU A 120 -20.05 6.57 -0.63
N ALA A 121 -18.92 6.29 0.00
CA ALA A 121 -18.45 7.02 1.18
C ALA A 121 -18.24 8.52 0.87
N LEU A 122 -17.63 8.86 -0.28
CA LEU A 122 -17.47 10.25 -0.72
C LEU A 122 -18.82 10.97 -0.89
N ARG A 123 -19.84 10.32 -1.49
CA ARG A 123 -21.19 10.88 -1.60
C ARG A 123 -21.80 11.19 -0.23
N ASN A 124 -21.49 10.37 0.77
CA ASN A 124 -21.93 10.53 2.15
C ASN A 124 -21.00 11.41 3.00
N LYS A 125 -19.91 11.98 2.41
CA LYS A 125 -18.88 12.74 3.11
C LYS A 125 -18.23 11.97 4.27
N ASP A 126 -18.09 10.66 4.11
CA ASP A 126 -17.40 9.76 5.05
C ASP A 126 -15.98 9.50 4.56
N TYR A 127 -15.00 10.14 5.22
CA TYR A 127 -13.57 10.00 4.94
C TYR A 127 -12.86 9.16 6.00
N SER A 128 -13.59 8.44 6.81
CA SER A 128 -13.08 7.66 7.92
C SER A 128 -12.22 6.48 7.48
N GLN A 129 -11.59 5.82 8.44
CA GLN A 129 -10.77 4.63 8.21
C GLN A 129 -11.56 3.54 7.46
N TYR A 130 -10.89 2.81 6.57
CA TYR A 130 -11.44 1.78 5.68
C TYR A 130 -12.34 2.29 4.54
N LYS A 131 -12.30 3.59 4.25
CA LYS A 131 -13.05 4.22 3.15
C LYS A 131 -12.16 4.73 2.01
N GLY A 132 -10.84 4.53 2.11
CA GLY A 132 -9.86 5.00 1.13
C GLY A 132 -9.63 4.03 -0.03
N LEU A 133 -8.60 4.34 -0.84
CA LEU A 133 -8.18 3.59 -2.03
C LEU A 133 -6.75 3.02 -1.92
N THR A 134 -6.15 3.12 -0.74
CA THR A 134 -4.80 2.61 -0.44
C THR A 134 -4.91 1.40 0.47
N PHE A 135 -4.61 0.22 -0.03
CA PHE A 135 -4.85 -1.04 0.65
C PHE A 135 -3.53 -1.69 1.08
N TRP A 136 -3.43 -2.01 2.36
CA TRP A 136 -2.24 -2.62 2.95
C TRP A 136 -2.26 -4.15 2.75
N SER A 137 -2.26 -4.54 1.50
CA SER A 137 -2.31 -5.91 0.98
C SER A 137 -1.59 -5.97 -0.36
N PRO A 138 -0.94 -7.10 -0.73
CA PRO A 138 -0.92 -8.40 -0.07
C PRO A 138 0.17 -8.56 1.00
N ASN A 139 0.02 -9.59 1.86
CA ASN A 139 1.10 -10.08 2.72
C ASN A 139 1.88 -11.16 1.96
N ILE A 140 3.11 -10.83 1.56
CA ILE A 140 4.00 -11.73 0.79
C ILE A 140 5.20 -12.20 1.62
N ASN A 141 5.10 -12.18 2.94
CA ASN A 141 6.10 -12.79 3.79
C ASN A 141 6.13 -14.30 3.62
N ILE A 142 7.31 -14.89 3.72
CA ILE A 142 7.48 -16.33 3.64
C ILE A 142 7.04 -16.98 4.96
N PHE A 143 6.10 -17.93 4.88
CA PHE A 143 5.57 -18.67 6.03
C PHE A 143 6.55 -19.80 6.42
N ARG A 144 7.62 -19.44 7.14
CA ARG A 144 8.72 -20.33 7.48
C ARG A 144 8.54 -21.10 8.79
N ASP A 145 7.63 -20.70 9.68
CA ASP A 145 7.40 -21.31 10.97
C ASP A 145 5.89 -21.40 11.27
N PRO A 146 5.32 -22.60 11.49
CA PRO A 146 3.89 -22.79 11.73
C PRO A 146 3.39 -22.14 13.05
N ARG A 147 4.29 -21.76 13.95
CA ARG A 147 3.94 -21.04 15.19
C ARG A 147 3.66 -19.55 14.96
N TRP A 148 4.01 -19.03 13.79
CA TRP A 148 3.72 -17.64 13.47
C TRP A 148 2.21 -17.43 13.27
N GLY A 149 1.60 -16.58 14.11
CA GLY A 149 0.15 -16.33 14.17
C GLY A 149 -0.49 -15.74 12.92
N ARG A 150 0.31 -15.19 11.98
CA ARG A 150 -0.17 -14.55 10.74
C ARG A 150 0.12 -15.35 9.47
N GLY A 151 0.52 -16.62 9.60
CA GLY A 151 0.85 -17.46 8.45
C GLY A 151 -0.30 -17.62 7.44
N HIS A 152 -1.55 -17.66 7.91
CA HIS A 152 -2.74 -17.77 7.05
C HIS A 152 -2.98 -16.53 6.14
N GLU A 153 -2.38 -15.38 6.47
CA GLU A 153 -2.44 -14.18 5.65
C GLU A 153 -1.52 -14.24 4.43
N THR A 154 -0.63 -15.23 4.33
CA THR A 154 0.42 -15.33 3.31
C THR A 154 0.08 -16.34 2.23
N TYR A 155 0.89 -16.35 1.17
CA TYR A 155 0.78 -17.33 0.08
C TYR A 155 1.63 -18.58 0.29
N GLY A 156 2.21 -18.78 1.50
CA GLY A 156 2.93 -19.98 1.88
C GLY A 156 4.44 -19.79 2.03
N GLU A 157 5.17 -20.90 1.92
CA GLU A 157 6.60 -20.97 2.21
C GLU A 157 7.50 -20.83 0.96
N ASP A 158 6.95 -21.00 -0.24
CA ASP A 158 7.71 -20.96 -1.47
C ASP A 158 7.80 -19.53 -2.03
N PRO A 159 9.02 -18.96 -2.21
CA PRO A 159 9.20 -17.59 -2.69
C PRO A 159 8.71 -17.38 -4.14
N TYR A 160 8.85 -18.40 -5.00
CA TYR A 160 8.41 -18.30 -6.39
C TYR A 160 6.88 -18.27 -6.49
N LEU A 161 6.19 -19.23 -5.85
CA LEU A 161 4.73 -19.25 -5.83
C LEU A 161 4.19 -17.95 -5.22
N THR A 162 4.77 -17.48 -4.11
CA THR A 162 4.39 -16.23 -3.47
C THR A 162 4.54 -15.05 -4.43
N GLY A 163 5.63 -14.98 -5.17
CA GLY A 163 5.85 -13.96 -6.21
C GLY A 163 4.81 -14.03 -7.32
N GLN A 164 4.54 -15.22 -7.88
CA GLN A 164 3.58 -15.38 -8.99
C GLN A 164 2.14 -15.01 -8.58
N ILE A 165 1.69 -15.45 -7.42
CA ILE A 165 0.38 -15.11 -6.84
C ILE A 165 0.32 -13.61 -6.54
N GLY A 166 1.34 -13.08 -5.87
CA GLY A 166 1.41 -11.67 -5.50
C GLY A 166 1.39 -10.72 -6.69
N ILE A 167 2.09 -11.04 -7.79
CA ILE A 167 2.05 -10.27 -9.05
C ILE A 167 0.60 -10.12 -9.55
N GLN A 168 -0.15 -11.20 -9.59
CA GLN A 168 -1.51 -11.19 -10.12
C GLN A 168 -2.47 -10.44 -9.18
N PHE A 169 -2.30 -10.61 -7.88
CA PHE A 169 -3.09 -9.88 -6.89
C PHE A 169 -2.85 -8.37 -7.00
N VAL A 170 -1.60 -7.92 -7.06
CA VAL A 170 -1.26 -6.50 -7.24
C VAL A 170 -1.82 -5.95 -8.55
N LYS A 171 -1.65 -6.67 -9.68
CA LYS A 171 -2.17 -6.24 -10.99
C LYS A 171 -3.69 -6.08 -10.97
N GLY A 172 -4.42 -7.03 -10.39
CA GLY A 172 -5.88 -6.93 -10.26
C GLY A 172 -6.33 -5.78 -9.35
N LEU A 173 -5.60 -5.53 -8.26
CA LEU A 173 -5.89 -4.39 -7.39
C LEU A 173 -5.61 -3.05 -8.06
N GLN A 174 -4.47 -2.89 -8.72
CA GLN A 174 -4.04 -1.61 -9.30
C GLN A 174 -4.71 -1.28 -10.64
N GLY A 175 -5.31 -2.30 -11.30
CA GLY A 175 -6.00 -2.14 -12.58
C GLY A 175 -5.04 -1.94 -13.75
N ASN A 176 -5.60 -1.61 -14.92
CA ASN A 176 -4.88 -1.51 -16.18
C ASN A 176 -5.17 -0.21 -16.96
N ASP A 177 -5.79 0.77 -16.32
CA ASP A 177 -6.00 2.08 -16.94
C ASP A 177 -4.63 2.76 -17.14
N PRO A 178 -4.35 3.37 -18.31
CA PRO A 178 -3.04 3.94 -18.61
C PRO A 178 -2.73 5.22 -17.81
N LYS A 179 -3.75 5.87 -17.24
CA LYS A 179 -3.62 7.12 -16.48
C LYS A 179 -3.82 6.91 -14.99
N TYR A 180 -4.84 6.16 -14.59
CA TYR A 180 -5.27 6.06 -13.21
C TYR A 180 -4.97 4.68 -12.60
N LEU A 181 -4.50 4.69 -11.36
CA LEU A 181 -4.49 3.49 -10.53
C LEU A 181 -5.92 3.22 -10.03
N LYS A 182 -6.36 1.95 -10.10
CA LYS A 182 -7.66 1.56 -9.54
C LYS A 182 -7.59 1.59 -8.01
N LEU A 183 -6.58 0.97 -7.42
CA LEU A 183 -6.19 1.06 -6.01
C LEU A 183 -4.68 1.20 -5.93
N VAL A 184 -4.18 1.56 -4.76
CA VAL A 184 -2.78 1.30 -4.39
C VAL A 184 -2.73 0.00 -3.61
N ALA A 185 -2.00 -0.99 -4.13
CA ALA A 185 -1.61 -2.18 -3.39
C ALA A 185 -0.33 -1.92 -2.58
N THR A 186 -0.21 -2.53 -1.40
CA THR A 186 0.97 -2.42 -0.54
C THR A 186 1.53 -3.80 -0.25
N ALA A 187 2.70 -4.11 -0.78
CA ALA A 187 3.38 -5.36 -0.45
C ALA A 187 3.98 -5.28 0.95
N LYS A 188 3.66 -6.26 1.81
CA LYS A 188 4.06 -6.25 3.22
C LYS A 188 4.55 -7.62 3.69
N HIS A 189 5.36 -7.66 4.71
CA HIS A 189 6.08 -6.60 5.43
C HIS A 189 7.56 -6.69 5.07
N PHE A 190 8.15 -5.63 4.56
CA PHE A 190 9.53 -5.61 4.06
C PHE A 190 10.51 -5.25 5.18
N ALA A 191 11.39 -6.16 5.65
CA ALA A 191 11.61 -7.49 5.15
C ALA A 191 11.87 -8.48 6.31
N VAL A 192 11.95 -9.79 5.95
CA VAL A 192 12.28 -10.89 6.89
C VAL A 192 11.36 -10.90 8.12
N HIS A 193 10.11 -10.50 7.94
CA HIS A 193 9.07 -10.55 8.97
C HIS A 193 8.59 -12.00 9.13
N SER A 194 8.13 -12.40 10.28
CA SER A 194 7.66 -13.71 10.77
C SER A 194 8.53 -14.26 11.90
N GLY A 195 9.01 -13.38 12.76
CA GLY A 195 9.59 -13.76 14.06
C GLY A 195 8.53 -14.17 15.07
N PRO A 196 8.94 -14.55 16.29
CA PRO A 196 8.00 -14.84 17.37
C PRO A 196 7.03 -13.67 17.60
N GLU A 197 5.73 -13.96 17.72
CA GLU A 197 4.70 -12.90 17.84
C GLU A 197 4.88 -12.06 19.10
N SER A 198 5.30 -12.65 20.21
CA SER A 198 5.62 -11.94 21.46
C SER A 198 6.79 -10.96 21.34
N GLU A 199 7.63 -11.13 20.31
CA GLU A 199 8.82 -10.31 20.07
C GLU A 199 8.67 -9.37 18.89
N ARG A 200 7.48 -9.23 18.33
CA ARG A 200 7.21 -8.47 17.10
C ARG A 200 7.91 -7.12 17.06
N HIS A 201 7.87 -6.34 18.15
CA HIS A 201 8.38 -4.98 18.24
C HIS A 201 9.87 -4.85 18.54
N PHE A 202 10.56 -5.93 18.89
CA PHE A 202 11.98 -5.88 19.24
C PHE A 202 12.84 -7.00 18.63
N PHE A 203 12.22 -7.93 17.88
CA PHE A 203 12.91 -9.01 17.20
C PHE A 203 13.99 -8.49 16.24
N ASN A 204 15.16 -9.13 16.24
CA ASN A 204 16.22 -8.89 15.27
C ASN A 204 16.43 -10.12 14.41
N ALA A 205 15.96 -10.10 13.18
CA ALA A 205 16.20 -11.17 12.23
C ALA A 205 17.67 -11.14 11.77
N THR A 206 18.45 -12.12 12.20
CA THR A 206 19.81 -12.34 11.71
C THR A 206 19.75 -13.23 10.48
N VAL A 207 20.14 -12.69 9.33
CA VAL A 207 20.02 -13.37 8.04
C VAL A 207 21.26 -13.09 7.18
N ASN A 208 21.76 -14.13 6.50
CA ASN A 208 22.89 -13.97 5.58
C ASN A 208 22.43 -13.46 4.20
N GLN A 209 23.35 -13.03 3.36
CA GLN A 209 23.05 -12.48 2.03
C GLN A 209 22.38 -13.50 1.11
N ARG A 210 22.77 -14.77 1.17
CA ARG A 210 22.18 -15.82 0.37
C ARG A 210 20.68 -15.99 0.66
N ASP A 211 20.31 -16.10 1.93
CA ASP A 211 18.92 -16.27 2.34
C ASP A 211 18.08 -15.04 2.01
N LEU A 212 18.66 -13.81 2.11
CA LEU A 212 17.98 -12.59 1.67
C LEU A 212 17.60 -12.69 0.18
N TRP A 213 18.56 -13.07 -0.69
CA TRP A 213 18.37 -13.08 -2.15
C TRP A 213 17.65 -14.32 -2.68
N GLU A 214 17.71 -15.45 -2.00
CA GLU A 214 17.07 -16.69 -2.45
C GLU A 214 15.68 -16.92 -1.81
N THR A 215 15.39 -16.29 -0.65
CA THR A 215 14.16 -16.56 0.09
C THR A 215 13.31 -15.31 0.35
N TYR A 216 13.91 -14.25 0.92
CA TYR A 216 13.12 -13.14 1.46
C TYR A 216 12.87 -12.00 0.49
N PHE A 217 13.76 -11.75 -0.45
CA PHE A 217 13.63 -10.68 -1.44
C PHE A 217 12.85 -11.06 -2.70
N PRO A 218 12.88 -12.32 -3.23
CA PRO A 218 12.35 -12.62 -4.56
C PRO A 218 10.91 -12.18 -4.77
N ALA A 219 10.01 -12.44 -3.82
CA ALA A 219 8.61 -12.03 -3.95
C ALA A 219 8.45 -10.49 -3.98
N PHE A 220 9.21 -9.75 -3.15
CA PHE A 220 9.19 -8.27 -3.17
C PHE A 220 9.76 -7.72 -4.46
N GLU A 221 10.90 -8.22 -4.94
CA GLU A 221 11.50 -7.85 -6.21
C GLU A 221 10.53 -8.08 -7.37
N ASP A 222 9.88 -9.24 -7.39
CA ASP A 222 8.88 -9.57 -8.40
C ASP A 222 7.69 -8.60 -8.41
N LEU A 223 7.19 -8.22 -7.24
CA LEU A 223 6.08 -7.27 -7.16
C LEU A 223 6.50 -5.85 -7.58
N VAL A 224 7.72 -5.43 -7.26
CA VAL A 224 8.25 -4.14 -7.69
C VAL A 224 8.46 -4.11 -9.20
N ILE A 225 9.19 -5.09 -9.75
CA ILE A 225 9.64 -5.06 -11.15
C ILE A 225 8.55 -5.51 -12.12
N LYS A 226 7.78 -6.58 -11.79
CA LYS A 226 6.82 -7.22 -12.71
C LYS A 226 5.36 -6.76 -12.51
N ALA A 227 5.03 -6.26 -11.32
CA ALA A 227 3.69 -5.77 -11.03
C ALA A 227 3.61 -4.25 -10.80
N ASN A 228 4.74 -3.55 -10.74
CA ASN A 228 4.82 -2.13 -10.43
C ASN A 228 4.00 -1.77 -9.17
N VAL A 229 4.13 -2.57 -8.10
CA VAL A 229 3.44 -2.30 -6.84
C VAL A 229 3.74 -0.87 -6.37
N TYR A 230 2.69 -0.13 -6.00
CA TYR A 230 2.84 1.31 -5.76
C TYR A 230 3.15 1.66 -4.30
N SER A 231 3.02 0.71 -3.38
CA SER A 231 3.41 0.88 -1.98
C SER A 231 4.11 -0.35 -1.43
N ILE A 232 5.05 -0.10 -0.50
CA ILE A 232 5.74 -1.12 0.30
C ILE A 232 5.53 -0.76 1.77
N MET A 233 5.25 -1.76 2.62
CA MET A 233 5.19 -1.55 4.06
C MET A 233 6.44 -2.12 4.73
N GLY A 234 7.18 -1.27 5.45
CA GLY A 234 8.31 -1.69 6.28
C GLY A 234 7.84 -2.53 7.47
N ALA A 235 8.60 -3.59 7.78
CA ALA A 235 8.28 -4.49 8.88
C ALA A 235 8.57 -3.88 10.25
N TYR A 236 8.01 -4.49 11.30
CA TYR A 236 8.31 -4.13 12.69
C TYR A 236 9.75 -4.44 13.09
N ASN A 237 10.24 -5.61 12.69
CA ASN A 237 11.50 -6.16 13.16
C ASN A 237 12.73 -5.41 12.64
N ARG A 238 13.85 -5.63 13.32
CA ARG A 238 15.18 -5.33 12.74
C ARG A 238 15.61 -6.45 11.79
N VAL A 239 16.43 -6.08 10.82
CA VAL A 239 17.19 -7.02 9.98
C VAL A 239 18.66 -6.71 10.14
N ASN A 240 19.42 -7.68 10.64
CA ASN A 240 20.86 -7.55 10.90
C ASN A 240 21.22 -6.29 11.73
N GLY A 241 20.35 -5.91 12.66
CA GLY A 241 20.53 -4.77 13.56
C GLY A 241 19.86 -3.47 13.12
N GLU A 242 19.51 -3.29 11.85
CA GLU A 242 18.79 -2.10 11.35
C GLU A 242 17.26 -2.28 11.45
N SER A 243 16.54 -1.23 11.83
CA SER A 243 15.06 -1.24 11.78
C SER A 243 14.58 -1.31 10.34
N SER A 244 13.72 -2.27 10.00
CA SER A 244 13.23 -2.43 8.63
C SER A 244 12.55 -1.18 8.08
N SER A 245 11.83 -0.43 8.92
CA SER A 245 11.17 0.83 8.55
C SER A 245 12.12 2.04 8.55
N ALA A 246 13.44 1.84 8.83
CA ALA A 246 14.44 2.91 8.85
C ALA A 246 15.83 2.37 8.42
N SER A 247 15.87 1.44 7.50
CA SER A 247 17.11 0.86 6.95
C SER A 247 17.46 1.48 5.61
N ASP A 248 18.61 2.18 5.54
CA ASP A 248 19.15 2.67 4.28
C ASP A 248 19.42 1.53 3.30
N TYR A 249 19.93 0.40 3.82
CA TYR A 249 20.16 -0.79 3.00
C TYR A 249 18.89 -1.31 2.33
N LEU A 250 17.81 -1.50 3.10
CA LEU A 250 16.57 -2.05 2.57
C LEU A 250 15.82 -1.03 1.69
N LEU A 251 15.61 0.21 2.20
CA LEU A 251 14.69 1.15 1.58
C LEU A 251 15.35 1.98 0.46
N GLN A 252 16.65 2.32 0.56
CA GLN A 252 17.33 3.05 -0.49
C GLN A 252 18.08 2.11 -1.42
N LYS A 253 19.10 1.38 -0.94
CA LYS A 253 20.00 0.59 -1.81
C LYS A 253 19.29 -0.56 -2.53
N ILE A 254 18.41 -1.29 -1.85
CA ILE A 254 17.71 -2.42 -2.45
C ILE A 254 16.43 -1.96 -3.15
N LEU A 255 15.51 -1.35 -2.41
CA LEU A 255 14.19 -1.05 -2.93
C LEU A 255 14.23 0.02 -4.03
N ARG A 256 14.87 1.18 -3.77
CA ARG A 256 14.87 2.30 -4.72
C ARG A 256 15.97 2.20 -5.77
N ASP A 257 17.23 1.98 -5.36
CA ASP A 257 18.36 2.04 -6.29
C ASP A 257 18.43 0.78 -7.16
N LYS A 258 18.34 -0.41 -6.55
CA LYS A 258 18.50 -1.68 -7.26
C LYS A 258 17.24 -2.11 -8.01
N TRP A 259 16.06 -2.04 -7.38
CA TRP A 259 14.79 -2.46 -7.99
C TRP A 259 14.05 -1.33 -8.71
N GLY A 260 14.45 -0.08 -8.51
CA GLY A 260 13.87 1.08 -9.19
C GLY A 260 12.47 1.46 -8.70
N PHE A 261 12.11 1.13 -7.47
CA PHE A 261 10.82 1.45 -6.88
C PHE A 261 10.50 2.95 -6.92
N LYS A 262 9.34 3.32 -7.44
CA LYS A 262 8.90 4.70 -7.65
C LYS A 262 7.76 5.16 -6.72
N GLY A 263 7.15 4.23 -6.00
CA GLY A 263 6.04 4.51 -5.10
C GLY A 263 6.47 5.04 -3.73
N TYR A 264 5.59 4.92 -2.75
CA TYR A 264 5.86 5.33 -1.37
C TYR A 264 6.04 4.12 -0.44
N VAL A 265 6.74 4.36 0.67
CA VAL A 265 6.90 3.40 1.75
C VAL A 265 6.07 3.84 2.95
N VAL A 266 5.29 2.92 3.51
CA VAL A 266 4.56 3.10 4.78
C VAL A 266 5.22 2.25 5.87
N SER A 267 5.26 2.74 7.11
CA SER A 267 5.65 1.91 8.26
C SER A 267 4.52 0.99 8.69
N ASP A 268 4.83 -0.18 9.26
CA ASP A 268 3.84 -0.86 10.08
C ASP A 268 3.48 -0.02 11.31
N CYS A 269 2.31 -0.28 11.94
CA CYS A 269 1.75 0.61 12.96
C CYS A 269 2.58 0.63 14.25
N GLY A 270 3.18 1.79 14.53
CA GLY A 270 4.10 1.96 15.65
C GLY A 270 5.56 1.63 15.35
N ALA A 271 5.90 1.10 14.15
CA ALA A 271 7.26 0.68 13.84
C ALA A 271 8.29 1.83 13.87
N ILE A 272 7.90 3.06 13.57
CA ILE A 272 8.79 4.22 13.74
C ILE A 272 9.04 4.53 15.22
N ASN A 273 8.04 4.34 16.09
CA ASN A 273 8.24 4.46 17.53
C ASN A 273 9.23 3.39 18.05
N ASP A 274 9.19 2.19 17.49
CA ASP A 274 10.06 1.09 17.93
C ASP A 274 11.55 1.41 17.75
N ILE A 275 11.92 2.28 16.82
CA ILE A 275 13.33 2.64 16.54
C ILE A 275 14.05 3.14 17.80
N HIS A 276 13.41 4.02 18.58
CA HIS A 276 13.96 4.49 19.85
C HIS A 276 13.46 3.67 21.05
N ALA A 277 12.17 3.32 21.07
CA ALA A 277 11.54 2.72 22.25
C ALA A 277 11.95 1.25 22.47
N ASN A 278 12.04 0.47 21.40
CA ASN A 278 12.25 -0.98 21.46
C ASN A 278 13.57 -1.42 20.83
N HIS A 279 13.93 -0.89 19.67
CA HIS A 279 15.17 -1.25 18.97
C HIS A 279 16.41 -0.58 19.55
N LYS A 280 16.25 0.57 20.23
CA LYS A 280 17.35 1.36 20.84
C LYS A 280 18.44 1.78 19.83
N ILE A 281 18.04 2.01 18.57
CA ILE A 281 18.95 2.46 17.50
C ILE A 281 19.29 3.95 17.69
N VAL A 282 18.30 4.73 18.09
CA VAL A 282 18.43 6.15 18.46
C VAL A 282 17.87 6.37 19.86
N LYS A 283 18.03 7.57 20.41
CA LYS A 283 17.69 7.86 21.82
C LYS A 283 16.33 8.50 21.98
N THR A 284 15.89 9.33 21.03
CA THR A 284 14.70 10.17 21.15
C THR A 284 13.69 9.89 20.05
N PRO A 285 12.41 10.23 20.25
CA PRO A 285 11.40 10.11 19.20
C PRO A 285 11.65 11.06 18.02
N GLU A 286 12.29 12.24 18.24
CA GLU A 286 12.68 13.17 17.18
C GLU A 286 13.72 12.54 16.25
N GLU A 287 14.74 11.89 16.83
CA GLU A 287 15.73 11.13 16.08
C GLU A 287 15.08 9.95 15.31
N SER A 288 14.08 9.28 15.89
CA SER A 288 13.33 8.21 15.21
C SER A 288 12.53 8.74 14.02
N ALA A 289 11.85 9.87 14.19
CA ALA A 289 11.07 10.50 13.14
C ALA A 289 11.97 10.93 11.98
N ALA A 290 13.08 11.62 12.29
CA ALA A 290 14.05 12.05 11.29
C ALA A 290 14.66 10.86 10.54
N LEU A 291 15.12 9.83 11.25
CA LEU A 291 15.75 8.65 10.65
C LEU A 291 14.78 7.92 9.70
N GLY A 292 13.51 7.73 10.11
CA GLY A 292 12.51 7.08 9.28
C GLY A 292 12.30 7.80 7.94
N VAL A 293 12.13 9.13 7.95
CA VAL A 293 11.92 9.91 6.71
C VAL A 293 13.20 9.93 5.85
N ILE A 294 14.37 10.18 6.44
CA ILE A 294 15.64 10.26 5.71
C ILE A 294 15.95 8.94 4.99
N THR A 295 15.69 7.81 5.63
CA THR A 295 15.91 6.49 5.05
C THR A 295 14.83 6.07 4.05
N GLY A 296 13.74 6.85 3.91
CA GLY A 296 12.75 6.70 2.84
C GLY A 296 11.43 6.06 3.24
N CYS A 297 11.09 6.01 4.53
CA CYS A 297 9.74 5.69 4.98
C CYS A 297 8.89 6.97 4.93
N ASP A 298 7.99 7.05 3.94
CA ASP A 298 7.27 8.26 3.59
C ASP A 298 6.01 8.49 4.44
N LEU A 299 5.38 7.42 4.90
CA LEU A 299 4.11 7.44 5.66
C LEU A 299 4.25 6.67 6.96
N ASN A 300 3.84 7.26 8.06
CA ASN A 300 3.84 6.61 9.37
C ASN A 300 2.43 6.11 9.75
N CYS A 301 2.28 4.83 10.06
CA CYS A 301 1.14 4.35 10.82
C CYS A 301 1.39 4.59 12.31
N GLY A 302 0.82 5.66 12.85
CA GLY A 302 1.00 6.13 14.22
C GLY A 302 1.27 7.64 14.28
N GLY A 303 1.63 8.17 15.44
CA GLY A 303 1.76 9.61 15.68
C GLY A 303 3.17 10.18 15.65
N ILE A 304 4.23 9.37 15.49
CA ILE A 304 5.62 9.84 15.67
C ILE A 304 5.97 10.95 14.68
N TYR A 305 5.64 10.85 13.42
CA TYR A 305 5.95 11.91 12.44
C TYR A 305 5.21 13.21 12.78
N GLN A 306 3.91 13.12 13.01
CA GLN A 306 3.07 14.29 13.27
C GLN A 306 3.44 15.00 14.57
N ASN A 307 3.89 14.25 15.59
CA ASN A 307 4.20 14.79 16.90
C ASN A 307 5.64 15.30 17.05
N HIS A 308 6.60 14.80 16.24
CA HIS A 308 8.03 15.03 16.49
C HIS A 308 8.80 15.62 15.31
N LEU A 309 8.32 15.56 14.05
CA LEU A 309 9.09 16.09 12.91
C LEU A 309 9.29 17.60 12.96
N GLN A 310 8.34 18.36 13.52
CA GLN A 310 8.51 19.82 13.68
C GLN A 310 9.74 20.13 14.54
N GLU A 311 9.89 19.43 15.67
CA GLU A 311 11.05 19.57 16.55
C GLU A 311 12.30 18.98 15.90
N SER A 312 12.19 17.88 15.16
CA SER A 312 13.34 17.30 14.41
C SER A 312 13.95 18.30 13.43
N VAL A 313 13.13 19.10 12.75
CA VAL A 313 13.59 20.18 11.86
C VAL A 313 14.24 21.30 12.69
N ALA A 314 13.64 21.72 13.79
CA ALA A 314 14.19 22.76 14.66
C ALA A 314 15.56 22.39 15.25
N LEU A 315 15.77 21.10 15.56
CA LEU A 315 17.03 20.54 16.03
C LEU A 315 18.07 20.28 14.91
N GLY A 316 17.70 20.49 13.64
CA GLY A 316 18.57 20.23 12.50
C GLY A 316 18.83 18.74 12.21
N LEU A 317 17.99 17.84 12.72
CA LEU A 317 18.08 16.40 12.48
C LEU A 317 17.60 16.00 11.07
N ILE A 318 16.73 16.81 10.46
CA ILE A 318 16.18 16.62 9.12
C ILE A 318 15.91 17.98 8.50
N SER A 319 16.00 18.09 7.18
CA SER A 319 15.60 19.31 6.46
C SER A 319 14.16 19.20 5.93
N GLU A 320 13.55 20.35 5.64
CA GLU A 320 12.21 20.39 5.02
C GLU A 320 12.20 19.67 3.66
N LYS A 321 13.34 19.62 2.95
CA LYS A 321 13.44 18.96 1.65
C LYS A 321 13.19 17.45 1.71
N GLU A 322 13.66 16.75 2.74
CA GLU A 322 13.36 15.33 2.93
C GLU A 322 11.86 15.12 3.19
N ILE A 323 11.24 16.03 3.95
CA ILE A 323 9.80 16.05 4.20
C ILE A 323 9.05 16.27 2.89
N ASP A 324 9.49 17.24 2.05
CA ASP A 324 8.91 17.49 0.73
C ASP A 324 8.92 16.25 -0.16
N ASN A 325 10.01 15.50 -0.16
CA ASN A 325 10.12 14.27 -0.95
C ASN A 325 9.11 13.20 -0.51
N ALA A 326 8.90 13.05 0.80
CA ALA A 326 7.91 12.11 1.34
C ALA A 326 6.48 12.54 0.99
N VAL A 327 6.12 13.80 1.24
CA VAL A 327 4.81 14.38 0.90
C VAL A 327 4.55 14.28 -0.60
N TYR A 328 5.54 14.57 -1.44
CA TYR A 328 5.44 14.46 -2.89
C TYR A 328 5.03 13.05 -3.33
N ARG A 329 5.69 11.99 -2.81
CA ARG A 329 5.36 10.60 -3.17
C ARG A 329 3.94 10.23 -2.75
N LEU A 330 3.50 10.70 -1.61
CA LEU A 330 2.14 10.45 -1.11
C LEU A 330 1.10 11.17 -1.98
N PHE A 331 1.30 12.43 -2.30
CA PHE A 331 0.35 13.17 -3.13
C PHE A 331 0.36 12.71 -4.59
N LEU A 332 1.50 12.26 -5.12
CA LEU A 332 1.54 11.63 -6.45
C LEU A 332 0.69 10.35 -6.49
N ALA A 333 0.68 9.55 -5.42
CA ALA A 333 -0.23 8.42 -5.31
C ALA A 333 -1.70 8.85 -5.35
N ARG A 334 -2.07 9.89 -4.59
CA ARG A 334 -3.44 10.44 -4.57
C ARG A 334 -3.84 11.04 -5.93
N MET A 335 -2.93 11.70 -6.63
CA MET A 335 -3.15 12.17 -8.02
C MET A 335 -3.42 11.00 -8.97
N LYS A 336 -2.58 9.96 -8.91
CA LYS A 336 -2.74 8.75 -9.75
C LYS A 336 -4.02 7.96 -9.42
N LEU A 337 -4.55 8.07 -8.22
CA LEU A 337 -5.86 7.51 -7.84
C LEU A 337 -7.04 8.34 -8.39
N GLY A 338 -6.78 9.52 -8.99
CA GLY A 338 -7.80 10.41 -9.52
C GLY A 338 -8.51 11.25 -8.46
N MET A 339 -7.94 11.39 -7.24
CA MET A 339 -8.59 12.07 -6.12
C MET A 339 -8.67 13.60 -6.27
N PHE A 340 -7.95 14.17 -7.24
CA PHE A 340 -7.91 15.61 -7.56
C PHE A 340 -8.52 15.93 -8.94
N ASP A 341 -9.11 14.91 -9.58
CA ASP A 341 -9.72 15.04 -10.89
C ASP A 341 -11.25 15.00 -10.78
N PRO A 342 -11.98 15.65 -11.70
CA PRO A 342 -13.43 15.48 -11.80
C PRO A 342 -13.78 13.99 -11.95
N THR A 343 -14.76 13.52 -11.19
CA THR A 343 -15.14 12.09 -11.17
C THR A 343 -15.54 11.56 -12.54
N GLU A 344 -16.07 12.42 -13.41
CA GLU A 344 -16.53 12.10 -14.77
C GLU A 344 -15.40 11.64 -15.70
N ILE A 345 -14.15 12.07 -15.44
CA ILE A 345 -13.00 11.67 -16.25
C ILE A 345 -12.19 10.53 -15.64
N VAL A 346 -12.50 10.12 -14.41
CA VAL A 346 -11.83 9.01 -13.72
C VAL A 346 -12.58 7.71 -14.02
N SER A 347 -12.03 6.87 -14.88
CA SER A 347 -12.67 5.62 -15.34
C SER A 347 -13.20 4.75 -14.19
N TYR A 348 -12.41 4.60 -13.13
CA TYR A 348 -12.78 3.78 -11.97
C TYR A 348 -13.80 4.44 -11.02
N ALA A 349 -14.11 5.73 -11.20
CA ALA A 349 -15.15 6.40 -10.43
C ALA A 349 -16.57 6.07 -10.93
N GLN A 350 -16.68 5.46 -12.12
CA GLN A 350 -17.95 5.08 -12.73
C GLN A 350 -18.45 3.69 -12.28
N ILE A 351 -17.69 2.97 -11.45
CA ILE A 351 -18.08 1.65 -10.93
C ILE A 351 -19.28 1.82 -10.00
N PRO A 352 -20.43 1.20 -10.31
CA PRO A 352 -21.65 1.38 -9.53
C PRO A 352 -21.60 0.62 -8.21
N PHE A 353 -22.33 1.13 -7.19
CA PHE A 353 -22.33 0.51 -5.86
C PHE A 353 -22.95 -0.90 -5.85
N GLU A 354 -23.88 -1.16 -6.75
CA GLU A 354 -24.62 -2.41 -6.88
C GLU A 354 -23.74 -3.60 -7.28
N ILE A 355 -22.48 -3.35 -7.71
CA ILE A 355 -21.53 -4.44 -7.97
C ILE A 355 -21.07 -5.11 -6.68
N ASN A 356 -21.15 -4.40 -5.55
CA ASN A 356 -20.72 -4.88 -4.26
C ASN A 356 -21.54 -6.09 -3.82
N ASP A 357 -20.90 -7.18 -3.43
CA ASP A 357 -21.53 -8.40 -2.96
C ASP A 357 -22.55 -8.97 -3.98
N SER A 358 -22.21 -8.86 -5.27
CA SER A 358 -23.09 -9.32 -6.35
C SER A 358 -23.07 -10.85 -6.50
N GLN A 359 -24.15 -11.44 -7.04
CA GLN A 359 -24.21 -12.87 -7.30
C GLN A 359 -23.01 -13.39 -8.12
N LYS A 360 -22.52 -12.61 -9.11
CA LYS A 360 -21.33 -12.96 -9.89
C LYS A 360 -20.06 -13.04 -9.03
N HIS A 361 -19.96 -12.18 -8.03
CA HIS A 361 -18.84 -12.19 -7.09
C HIS A 361 -18.91 -13.38 -6.14
N ASP A 362 -20.11 -13.72 -5.66
CA ASP A 362 -20.36 -14.92 -4.85
C ASP A 362 -20.03 -16.21 -5.61
N GLU A 363 -20.42 -16.30 -6.90
CA GLU A 363 -20.07 -17.43 -7.75
C GLU A 363 -18.55 -17.60 -7.88
N LEU A 364 -17.80 -16.50 -8.00
CA LEU A 364 -16.33 -16.53 -8.03
C LEU A 364 -15.75 -16.96 -6.67
N SER A 365 -16.33 -16.49 -5.56
CA SER A 365 -15.94 -16.90 -4.21
C SER A 365 -16.14 -18.41 -4.01
N LEU A 366 -17.30 -18.93 -4.37
CA LEU A 366 -17.57 -20.37 -4.32
C LEU A 366 -16.59 -21.16 -5.19
N LYS A 367 -16.38 -20.73 -6.45
CA LYS A 367 -15.39 -21.35 -7.34
C LYS A 367 -14.00 -21.37 -6.71
N THR A 368 -13.59 -20.28 -6.07
CA THR A 368 -12.30 -20.18 -5.40
C THR A 368 -12.22 -21.15 -4.23
N ALA A 369 -13.26 -21.22 -3.40
CA ALA A 369 -13.32 -22.15 -2.27
C ALA A 369 -13.19 -23.63 -2.73
N LEU A 370 -13.92 -23.99 -3.79
CA LEU A 370 -13.82 -25.34 -4.38
C LEU A 370 -12.42 -25.66 -4.91
N ASN A 371 -11.76 -24.70 -5.54
CA ASN A 371 -10.39 -24.88 -6.08
C ASN A 371 -9.31 -24.86 -5.00
N SER A 372 -9.57 -24.29 -3.82
CA SER A 372 -8.61 -24.24 -2.71
C SER A 372 -8.54 -25.53 -1.88
N MET A 373 -9.52 -26.42 -2.01
CA MET A 373 -9.59 -27.66 -1.26
C MET A 373 -8.66 -28.73 -1.86
N THR A 374 -7.71 -29.22 -1.07
CA THR A 374 -6.75 -30.24 -1.48
C THR A 374 -7.05 -31.57 -0.81
N LEU A 375 -7.31 -32.63 -1.59
CA LEU A 375 -7.51 -33.97 -1.09
C LEU A 375 -6.17 -34.64 -0.77
N LEU A 376 -5.73 -34.55 0.49
CA LEU A 376 -4.44 -35.10 0.92
C LEU A 376 -4.45 -36.64 1.07
N LYS A 377 -5.60 -37.23 1.43
CA LYS A 377 -5.75 -38.69 1.62
C LYS A 377 -7.20 -39.06 1.40
N ASN A 378 -7.44 -40.18 0.69
CA ASN A 378 -8.76 -40.77 0.54
C ASN A 378 -8.67 -42.32 0.70
N SER A 379 -9.37 -42.85 1.69
CA SER A 379 -9.46 -44.29 1.93
C SER A 379 -10.72 -44.93 1.29
N GLY A 380 -11.27 -44.27 0.24
CA GLY A 380 -12.47 -44.70 -0.46
C GLY A 380 -13.79 -44.11 0.08
N ALA A 381 -13.71 -43.16 1.02
CA ALA A 381 -14.90 -42.44 1.52
C ALA A 381 -15.44 -41.38 0.52
N LEU A 382 -14.59 -40.86 -0.33
CA LEU A 382 -14.95 -39.86 -1.36
C LEU A 382 -14.83 -40.48 -2.77
N PRO A 383 -15.74 -40.10 -3.69
CA PRO A 383 -16.91 -39.23 -3.50
C PRO A 383 -17.99 -39.89 -2.63
N ILE A 384 -18.70 -39.04 -1.87
CA ILE A 384 -19.81 -39.50 -1.03
C ILE A 384 -20.92 -40.07 -1.92
N ASN A 385 -21.38 -41.31 -1.64
CA ASN A 385 -22.55 -41.83 -2.33
C ASN A 385 -23.83 -41.28 -1.72
N THR A 386 -24.44 -40.31 -2.41
CA THR A 386 -25.61 -39.58 -1.96
C THR A 386 -26.87 -40.50 -1.85
N ASN A 387 -26.93 -41.62 -2.58
CA ASN A 387 -28.02 -42.53 -2.49
C ASN A 387 -28.02 -43.32 -1.15
N ASN A 388 -26.86 -43.57 -0.56
CA ASN A 388 -26.70 -44.32 0.65
C ASN A 388 -26.50 -43.44 1.89
N THR A 389 -26.13 -42.18 1.72
CA THR A 389 -25.80 -41.27 2.83
C THR A 389 -27.05 -40.48 3.21
N LYS A 390 -27.65 -40.84 4.37
CA LYS A 390 -28.90 -40.24 4.86
C LYS A 390 -28.65 -38.97 5.72
N LYS A 391 -27.48 -38.84 6.33
CA LYS A 391 -27.12 -37.71 7.20
C LYS A 391 -25.65 -37.35 7.01
N ILE A 392 -25.38 -36.10 7.01
CA ILE A 392 -24.04 -35.51 7.04
C ILE A 392 -23.98 -34.58 8.24
N ALA A 393 -22.94 -34.72 9.08
CA ALA A 393 -22.66 -33.78 10.17
C ALA A 393 -21.62 -32.76 9.68
N VAL A 394 -21.96 -31.49 9.79
CA VAL A 394 -20.99 -30.39 9.65
C VAL A 394 -20.59 -30.00 11.07
N VAL A 395 -19.28 -30.07 11.35
CA VAL A 395 -18.76 -29.85 12.71
C VAL A 395 -17.56 -28.91 12.68
N GLY A 396 -17.42 -28.11 13.72
CA GLY A 396 -16.30 -27.17 13.87
C GLY A 396 -16.78 -25.83 14.44
N PRO A 397 -15.85 -24.96 14.83
CA PRO A 397 -16.18 -23.64 15.42
C PRO A 397 -17.11 -22.77 14.55
N ASN A 398 -17.00 -22.93 13.23
CA ASN A 398 -17.75 -22.12 12.24
C ASN A 398 -18.82 -22.95 11.50
N ALA A 399 -19.25 -24.10 12.05
CA ALA A 399 -20.19 -24.99 11.33
C ALA A 399 -21.55 -24.35 11.05
N ASP A 400 -21.99 -23.43 11.88
CA ASP A 400 -23.24 -22.68 11.79
C ASP A 400 -23.05 -21.14 11.98
N ASN A 401 -21.80 -20.68 11.96
CA ASN A 401 -21.49 -19.26 12.07
C ASN A 401 -21.50 -18.62 10.69
N ILE A 402 -22.49 -17.77 10.44
CA ILE A 402 -22.69 -17.03 9.18
C ILE A 402 -22.25 -15.56 9.28
N ASN A 403 -21.63 -15.15 10.40
CA ASN A 403 -21.20 -13.77 10.65
C ASN A 403 -19.69 -13.60 10.45
#